data_e257f4908e8ca42d759f4adfc1b65d3b
#
_entry.id   e257f4908e8ca42d759f4adfc1b65d3b
#
_cell.length_a   1.000
_cell.length_b   1.000
_cell.length_c   1.000
_cell.angle_alpha   90.00
_cell.angle_beta   90.00
_cell.angle_gamma   90.00
#
_symmetry.space_group_name_H-M   'P 1'
#
loop_
_entity.id
_entity.type
_entity.pdbx_description
1 polymer ?
#
loop_
_entity_poly.entity_id
_entity_poly.type
_entity_poly.pdbx_seq_one_letter_code
_entity_poly.pdbx_strand_id
1 'polypeptide(L)'
;MNYKIVTAFNESYLQHSTFHLLNEFKENWEPSIEFHCYYYDIDLSNYSLPKAKNIFYHNLVEMEEFTKFRKDFPQHNGTEGGAIQYNDILDAQKYMPKVMALTECAFENVDSWLIWLDPLAMNTKDISLKT
;
A
#
# COMPACT_ATOMS: atom_id res chain seq x y z
N MET A 1 -7.50 -17.59 -13.39
CA MET A 1 -7.18 -17.21 -12.01
C MET A 1 -6.83 -15.73 -11.97
N ASN A 2 -7.47 -14.99 -11.06
CA ASN A 2 -7.28 -13.54 -10.97
C ASN A 2 -6.23 -13.20 -9.94
N TYR A 3 -5.26 -12.39 -10.34
CA TYR A 3 -4.25 -11.85 -9.45
C TYR A 3 -4.46 -10.36 -9.27
N LYS A 4 -4.36 -9.90 -8.03
CA LYS A 4 -4.42 -8.49 -7.70
C LYS A 4 -3.21 -8.15 -6.85
N ILE A 5 -2.53 -7.07 -7.23
CA ILE A 5 -1.38 -6.57 -6.48
C ILE A 5 -1.91 -5.55 -5.49
N VAL A 6 -1.38 -5.56 -4.29
CA VAL A 6 -1.78 -4.64 -3.21
C VAL A 6 -0.53 -3.95 -2.65
N THR A 7 -0.59 -2.65 -2.50
CA THR A 7 0.44 -1.89 -1.78
C THR A 7 -0.22 -0.81 -0.93
N ALA A 8 0.53 -0.27 0.02
CA ALA A 8 0.12 0.89 0.80
C ALA A 8 1.30 1.86 0.92
N PHE A 9 1.04 3.15 0.77
CA PHE A 9 2.11 4.15 0.79
C PHE A 9 1.63 5.49 1.33
N ASN A 10 2.57 6.21 1.93
CA ASN A 10 2.45 7.61 2.32
C ASN A 10 3.32 8.49 1.41
N GLU A 11 3.41 9.76 1.72
CA GLU A 11 4.18 10.71 0.91
C GLU A 11 5.67 10.36 0.85
N SER A 12 6.24 9.93 1.96
CA SER A 12 7.65 9.53 2.02
C SER A 12 7.96 8.36 1.09
N TYR A 13 7.13 7.32 1.12
CA TYR A 13 7.28 6.18 0.20
C TYR A 13 7.07 6.60 -1.25
N LEU A 14 6.09 7.45 -1.52
CA LEU A 14 5.80 7.93 -2.87
C LEU A 14 7.01 8.63 -3.47
N GLN A 15 7.63 9.55 -2.73
CA GLN A 15 8.78 10.31 -3.18
C GLN A 15 10.03 9.45 -3.36
N HIS A 16 10.22 8.43 -2.52
CA HIS A 16 11.40 7.57 -2.60
C HIS A 16 11.35 6.54 -3.72
N SER A 17 10.25 5.80 -3.83
CA SER A 17 10.23 4.65 -4.75
C SER A 17 8.87 4.30 -5.32
N THR A 18 7.77 4.55 -4.62
CA THR A 18 6.45 4.11 -5.06
C THR A 18 6.05 4.73 -6.40
N PHE A 19 6.41 5.99 -6.63
CA PHE A 19 6.14 6.65 -7.91
C PHE A 19 6.80 5.89 -9.07
N HIS A 20 8.05 5.48 -8.90
CA HIS A 20 8.77 4.67 -9.88
C HIS A 20 8.11 3.30 -10.07
N LEU A 21 7.73 2.65 -8.97
CA LEU A 21 7.02 1.36 -9.00
C LEU A 21 5.72 1.44 -9.80
N LEU A 22 4.94 2.50 -9.60
CA LEU A 22 3.69 2.70 -10.33
C LEU A 22 3.91 2.88 -11.83
N ASN A 23 4.94 3.63 -12.22
CA ASN A 23 5.29 3.80 -13.63
C ASN A 23 5.76 2.49 -14.25
N GLU A 24 6.60 1.73 -13.55
CA GLU A 24 7.07 0.41 -13.98
C GLU A 24 5.90 -0.56 -14.16
N PHE A 25 4.96 -0.56 -13.23
CA PHE A 25 3.76 -1.39 -13.34
C PHE A 25 2.96 -1.03 -14.60
N LYS A 26 2.71 0.25 -14.81
CA LYS A 26 1.94 0.72 -15.96
C LYS A 26 2.57 0.29 -17.29
N GLU A 27 3.89 0.34 -17.39
CA GLU A 27 4.61 0.07 -18.63
C GLU A 27 4.88 -1.41 -18.88
N ASN A 28 5.12 -2.19 -17.83
CA ASN A 28 5.74 -3.51 -17.97
C ASN A 28 4.87 -4.68 -17.50
N TRP A 29 3.79 -4.42 -16.75
CA TRP A 29 2.94 -5.50 -16.27
C TRP A 29 1.77 -5.76 -17.23
N GLU A 30 1.26 -6.99 -17.19
CA GLU A 30 0.09 -7.37 -18.01
C GLU A 30 -1.12 -6.53 -17.64
N PRO A 31 -1.89 -5.98 -18.62
CA PRO A 31 -3.06 -5.16 -18.34
C PRO A 31 -4.18 -5.90 -17.59
N SER A 32 -4.18 -7.22 -17.60
CA SER A 32 -5.15 -8.04 -16.87
C SER A 32 -4.91 -8.08 -15.36
N ILE A 33 -3.73 -7.67 -14.90
CA ILE A 33 -3.37 -7.64 -13.49
C ILE A 33 -3.79 -6.28 -12.92
N GLU A 34 -4.61 -6.30 -11.87
CA GLU A 34 -5.03 -5.08 -11.19
C GLU A 34 -4.03 -4.72 -10.08
N PHE A 35 -3.74 -3.44 -9.96
CA PHE A 35 -2.91 -2.89 -8.89
C PHE A 35 -3.78 -2.01 -7.99
N HIS A 36 -3.99 -2.44 -6.76
CA HIS A 36 -4.75 -1.70 -5.75
C HIS A 36 -3.78 -0.98 -4.82
N CYS A 37 -3.79 0.34 -4.89
CA CYS A 37 -2.85 1.22 -4.20
C CYS A 37 -3.60 1.98 -3.10
N TYR A 38 -3.30 1.64 -1.86
CA TYR A 38 -3.90 2.28 -0.69
C TYR A 38 -2.96 3.36 -0.17
N TYR A 39 -3.41 4.61 -0.23
CA TYR A 39 -2.58 5.73 0.22
C TYR A 39 -3.13 6.34 1.51
N TYR A 40 -2.26 6.98 2.26
CA TYR A 40 -2.64 7.65 3.50
C TYR A 40 -1.76 8.86 3.74
N ASP A 41 -2.35 9.90 4.33
CA ASP A 41 -1.67 11.16 4.67
C ASP A 41 -1.02 11.85 3.47
N ILE A 42 -1.66 11.77 2.31
CA ILE A 42 -1.20 12.42 1.07
C ILE A 42 -2.37 13.16 0.45
N ASP A 43 -2.12 14.37 -0.01
CA ASP A 43 -3.02 15.06 -0.93
C ASP A 43 -2.60 14.73 -2.37
N LEU A 44 -3.34 13.82 -3.02
CA LEU A 44 -3.01 13.37 -4.37
C LEU A 44 -3.12 14.48 -5.42
N SER A 45 -3.81 15.59 -5.12
CA SER A 45 -3.90 16.73 -6.05
C SER A 45 -2.54 17.39 -6.30
N ASN A 46 -1.57 17.17 -5.40
CA ASN A 46 -0.21 17.69 -5.53
C ASN A 46 0.69 16.82 -6.42
N TYR A 47 0.19 15.68 -6.89
CA TYR A 47 0.99 14.71 -7.65
C TYR A 47 0.29 14.31 -8.94
N SER A 48 1.08 14.02 -9.96
CA SER A 48 0.63 13.48 -11.23
C SER A 48 0.92 11.97 -11.27
N LEU A 49 0.06 11.19 -10.62
CA LEU A 49 0.25 9.75 -10.54
C LEU A 49 -0.09 9.05 -11.86
N PRO A 50 0.58 7.94 -12.17
CA PRO A 50 0.24 7.12 -13.33
C PRO A 50 -1.21 6.67 -13.29
N LYS A 51 -1.90 6.79 -14.42
CA LYS A 51 -3.29 6.36 -14.57
C LYS A 51 -3.37 5.27 -15.62
N ALA A 52 -4.06 4.20 -15.29
CA ALA A 52 -4.37 3.11 -16.20
C ALA A 52 -5.65 2.42 -15.75
N LYS A 53 -6.29 1.66 -16.65
CA LYS A 53 -7.54 0.96 -16.33
C LYS A 53 -7.38 -0.08 -15.22
N ASN A 54 -6.17 -0.56 -15.01
CA ASN A 54 -5.84 -1.59 -14.02
C ASN A 54 -5.11 -1.06 -12.79
N ILE A 55 -5.07 0.26 -12.59
CA ILE A 55 -4.51 0.88 -11.38
C ILE A 55 -5.64 1.60 -10.63
N PHE A 56 -5.83 1.22 -9.37
CA PHE A 56 -6.88 1.75 -8.50
C PHE A 56 -6.27 2.39 -7.27
N TYR A 57 -6.67 3.62 -6.96
CA TYR A 57 -6.19 4.35 -5.78
C TYR A 57 -7.29 4.43 -4.74
N HIS A 58 -6.98 4.02 -3.50
CA HIS A 58 -7.91 4.00 -2.38
C HIS A 58 -7.33 4.79 -1.20
N ASN A 59 -8.13 5.64 -0.58
CA ASN A 59 -7.69 6.44 0.57
C ASN A 59 -7.99 5.71 1.89
N LEU A 60 -6.95 5.26 2.58
CA LEU A 60 -7.09 4.60 3.88
C LEU A 60 -7.69 5.52 4.95
N VAL A 61 -7.42 6.81 4.88
CA VAL A 61 -7.90 7.78 5.88
C VAL A 61 -9.43 7.89 5.86
N GLU A 62 -10.07 7.57 4.74
CA GLU A 62 -11.53 7.52 4.64
C GLU A 62 -12.14 6.27 5.26
N MET A 63 -11.33 5.29 5.62
CA MET A 63 -11.78 4.06 6.27
C MET A 63 -11.86 4.27 7.79
N GLU A 64 -13.03 4.03 8.36
CA GLU A 64 -13.29 4.28 9.78
C GLU A 64 -12.35 3.48 10.68
N GLU A 65 -12.12 2.22 10.37
CA GLU A 65 -11.27 1.33 11.17
C GLU A 65 -9.83 1.80 11.22
N PHE A 66 -9.31 2.31 10.12
CA PHE A 66 -7.95 2.84 10.05
C PHE A 66 -7.80 4.10 10.92
N THR A 67 -8.73 5.02 10.78
CA THR A 67 -8.74 6.27 11.54
C THR A 67 -8.94 6.00 13.04
N LYS A 68 -9.83 5.08 13.37
CA LYS A 68 -10.09 4.67 14.74
C LYS A 68 -8.86 4.04 15.40
N PHE A 69 -8.18 3.15 14.72
CA PHE A 69 -6.95 2.54 15.24
C PHE A 69 -5.89 3.59 15.57
N ARG A 70 -5.67 4.53 14.67
CA ARG A 70 -4.68 5.61 14.87
C ARG A 70 -5.03 6.50 16.04
N LYS A 71 -6.32 6.74 16.27
CA LYS A 71 -6.81 7.55 17.38
C LYS A 71 -6.70 6.82 18.71
N ASP A 72 -7.06 5.52 18.73
CA ASP A 72 -7.16 4.74 19.96
C ASP A 72 -5.79 4.21 20.43
N PHE A 73 -4.84 4.02 19.50
CA PHE A 73 -3.55 3.39 19.80
C PHE A 73 -2.33 4.19 19.30
N PRO A 74 -2.27 5.51 19.58
CA PRO A 74 -1.12 6.31 19.13
C PRO A 74 0.18 5.91 19.83
N GLN A 75 0.11 5.26 20.99
CA GLN A 75 1.27 4.81 21.75
C GLN A 75 2.03 3.66 21.08
N HIS A 76 1.38 2.91 20.19
CA HIS A 76 2.03 1.79 19.47
C HIS A 76 2.81 2.29 18.25
N ASN A 77 3.77 3.17 18.48
CA ASN A 77 4.56 3.87 17.47
C ASN A 77 6.05 3.52 17.50
N GLY A 78 6.42 2.42 18.15
CA GLY A 78 7.82 1.98 18.28
C GLY A 78 8.54 2.50 19.51
N THR A 79 7.90 3.34 20.35
CA THR A 79 8.46 3.89 21.59
C THR A 79 7.69 3.42 22.82
N GLU A 80 6.89 2.40 22.67
CA GLU A 80 6.04 1.84 23.72
C GLU A 80 6.86 1.35 24.92
N GLY A 81 6.28 1.50 26.11
CA GLY A 81 6.94 1.06 27.34
C GLY A 81 8.05 1.99 27.83
N GLY A 82 8.14 3.21 27.32
CA GLY A 82 9.17 4.18 27.68
C GLY A 82 10.53 3.85 27.09
N ALA A 83 10.57 3.14 25.98
CA ALA A 83 11.81 2.84 25.28
C ALA A 83 12.53 4.12 24.86
N ILE A 84 13.83 4.21 25.20
CA ILE A 84 14.66 5.37 24.83
C ILE A 84 14.94 5.35 23.34
N GLN A 85 15.03 4.16 22.74
CA GLN A 85 15.26 3.98 21.31
C GLN A 85 14.01 3.44 20.63
N TYR A 86 13.80 3.89 19.38
CA TYR A 86 12.75 3.36 18.52
C TYR A 86 12.94 1.85 18.32
N ASN A 87 11.86 1.09 18.48
CA ASN A 87 11.83 -0.34 18.22
C ASN A 87 10.80 -0.64 17.13
N ASP A 88 11.26 -1.06 15.97
CA ASP A 88 10.44 -1.34 14.80
C ASP A 88 9.36 -2.41 15.07
N ILE A 89 9.67 -3.41 15.92
CA ILE A 89 8.72 -4.47 16.27
C ILE A 89 7.51 -3.92 17.04
N LEU A 90 7.69 -2.84 17.77
CA LEU A 90 6.63 -2.21 18.57
C LEU A 90 5.84 -1.13 17.81
N ASP A 91 6.16 -0.90 16.53
CA ASP A 91 5.51 0.14 15.73
C ASP A 91 4.30 -0.40 14.97
N ALA A 92 3.19 -0.60 15.68
CA ALA A 92 1.94 -1.01 15.05
C ALA A 92 1.38 0.06 14.09
N GLN A 93 1.66 1.34 14.36
CA GLN A 93 1.23 2.44 13.48
C GLN A 93 1.88 2.35 12.10
N LYS A 94 3.12 1.88 12.03
CA LYS A 94 3.85 1.69 10.79
C LYS A 94 3.28 0.54 9.95
N TYR A 95 2.87 -0.55 10.59
CA TYR A 95 2.42 -1.76 9.91
C TYR A 95 0.91 -1.81 9.66
N MET A 96 0.13 -1.00 10.35
CA MET A 96 -1.33 -0.97 10.21
C MET A 96 -1.80 -0.71 8.77
N PRO A 97 -1.18 0.19 7.99
CA PRO A 97 -1.60 0.42 6.62
C PRO A 97 -1.56 -0.84 5.75
N LYS A 98 -0.54 -1.68 5.90
CA LYS A 98 -0.45 -2.95 5.19
C LYS A 98 -1.61 -3.89 5.56
N VAL A 99 -1.86 -4.04 6.84
CA VAL A 99 -2.94 -4.91 7.34
C VAL A 99 -4.28 -4.43 6.81
N MET A 100 -4.54 -3.13 6.89
CA MET A 100 -5.80 -2.54 6.45
C MET A 100 -5.99 -2.68 4.94
N ALA A 101 -4.95 -2.39 4.17
CA ALA A 101 -4.99 -2.51 2.71
C ALA A 101 -5.29 -3.94 2.27
N LEU A 102 -4.61 -4.91 2.84
CA LEU A 102 -4.84 -6.32 2.53
C LEU A 102 -6.25 -6.77 2.93
N THR A 103 -6.72 -6.35 4.10
CA THR A 103 -8.04 -6.72 4.59
C THR A 103 -9.14 -6.16 3.69
N GLU A 104 -9.09 -4.87 3.36
CA GLU A 104 -10.08 -4.24 2.50
C GLU A 104 -10.08 -4.83 1.09
N CYS A 105 -8.89 -5.03 0.53
CA CYS A 105 -8.78 -5.64 -0.80
C CYS A 105 -9.31 -7.07 -0.81
N ALA A 106 -9.07 -7.84 0.23
CA ALA A 106 -9.58 -9.20 0.37
C ALA A 106 -11.11 -9.25 0.43
N PHE A 107 -11.73 -8.35 1.18
CA PHE A 107 -13.19 -8.29 1.28
C PHE A 107 -13.85 -7.97 -0.06
N GLU A 108 -13.25 -7.09 -0.86
CA GLU A 108 -13.80 -6.68 -2.15
C GLU A 108 -13.48 -7.66 -3.28
N ASN A 109 -12.52 -8.56 -3.08
CA ASN A 109 -11.99 -9.43 -4.14
C ASN A 109 -11.84 -10.87 -3.67
N VAL A 110 -12.94 -11.47 -3.21
CA VAL A 110 -12.96 -12.79 -2.56
C VAL A 110 -12.47 -13.94 -3.44
N ASP A 111 -12.57 -13.80 -4.77
CA ASP A 111 -12.18 -14.85 -5.71
C ASP A 111 -10.81 -14.61 -6.35
N SER A 112 -9.99 -13.77 -5.73
CA SER A 112 -8.70 -13.38 -6.29
C SER A 112 -7.55 -13.78 -5.37
N TRP A 113 -6.39 -14.01 -5.98
CA TRP A 113 -5.12 -14.09 -5.27
C TRP A 113 -4.62 -12.68 -5.03
N LEU A 114 -4.25 -12.37 -3.78
CA LEU A 114 -3.66 -11.09 -3.42
C LEU A 114 -2.16 -11.25 -3.24
N ILE A 115 -1.41 -10.37 -3.90
CA ILE A 115 0.04 -10.33 -3.80
C ILE A 115 0.42 -8.98 -3.20
N TRP A 116 1.00 -9.01 -2.01
CA TRP A 116 1.54 -7.81 -1.40
C TRP A 116 2.84 -7.40 -2.08
N LEU A 117 2.90 -6.16 -2.52
CA LEU A 117 4.12 -5.57 -3.06
C LEU A 117 4.52 -4.40 -2.16
N ASP A 118 5.71 -4.50 -1.59
CA ASP A 118 6.23 -3.45 -0.71
C ASP A 118 6.35 -2.13 -1.48
N PRO A 119 5.95 -0.98 -0.89
CA PRO A 119 6.02 0.30 -1.58
C PRO A 119 7.43 0.73 -1.96
N LEU A 120 8.46 0.10 -1.36
CA LEU A 120 9.86 0.33 -1.70
C LEU A 120 10.39 -0.65 -2.76
N ALA A 121 9.56 -1.58 -3.25
CA ALA A 121 9.97 -2.54 -4.26
C ALA A 121 10.26 -1.85 -5.59
N MET A 122 11.18 -2.45 -6.36
CA MET A 122 11.55 -1.98 -7.69
C MET A 122 11.60 -3.16 -8.65
N ASN A 123 11.01 -3.01 -9.82
CA ASN A 123 11.11 -4.00 -10.89
C ASN A 123 12.39 -3.79 -11.69
N THR A 124 13.07 -4.88 -12.02
CA THR A 124 14.27 -4.86 -12.87
C THR A 124 14.05 -5.54 -14.21
N LYS A 125 12.89 -6.18 -14.40
CA LYS A 125 12.51 -6.91 -15.62
C LYS A 125 11.01 -6.79 -15.84
N ASP A 126 10.58 -7.07 -17.06
CA ASP A 126 9.15 -7.23 -17.36
C ASP A 126 8.58 -8.42 -16.58
N ILE A 127 7.39 -8.23 -16.03
CA ILE A 127 6.74 -9.24 -15.20
C ILE A 127 5.45 -9.69 -15.88
N SER A 128 5.32 -11.03 -15.97
CA SER A 128 4.12 -11.69 -16.45
C SER A 128 3.76 -12.81 -15.48
N LEU A 129 2.52 -12.81 -14.97
CA LEU A 129 2.01 -13.86 -14.09
C LEU A 129 1.25 -14.87 -14.92
N LYS A 130 1.99 -15.77 -15.54
CA LYS A 130 1.41 -16.90 -16.29
C LYS A 130 1.19 -18.08 -15.37
N THR A 131 0.01 -18.60 -15.42
CA THR A 131 -0.33 -19.85 -14.75
C THR A 131 -0.11 -21.05 -15.67
#